data_ec1147359eeb1a3f954cf92c7a17a9cb
#
_entry.id   ec1147359eeb1a3f954cf92c7a17a9cb
#
_cell.length_a   1.000
_cell.length_b   1.000
_cell.length_c   1.000
_cell.angle_alpha   90.00
_cell.angle_beta   90.00
_cell.angle_gamma   90.00
#
_symmetry.space_group_name_H-M   'P 1'
#
loop_
_entity.id
_entity.type
_entity.pdbx_description
1 polymer ?
#
loop_
_entity_poly.entity_id
_entity_poly.type
_entity_poly.pdbx_seq_one_letter_code
_entity_poly.pdbx_strand_id
1 'polypeptide(L)'
;MLLGEIGVDMSRWPSARAFCSWLGLCPGTKISGGKVLTRKTRKVTNRAATILRMAAVAVGRTDTWVGLFYRRLKARKGGPKAVTATARKLACIIYHMLKYQQEFVALDPEKYAAQARNHRLRYLRSEAAKLGFQLIEAEQAA
;
A
#
# COMPACT_ATOMS: atom_id res chain seq x y z
N MET A 1 16.46 -13.74 7.24
CA MET A 1 15.19 -14.37 7.70
C MET A 1 14.08 -14.34 6.62
N LEU A 2 13.71 -13.18 6.03
CA LEU A 2 12.69 -13.15 4.97
C LEU A 2 13.09 -13.95 3.73
N LEU A 3 14.31 -13.74 3.22
CA LEU A 3 14.85 -14.48 2.05
C LEU A 3 14.92 -15.99 2.27
N GLY A 4 15.17 -16.43 3.51
CA GLY A 4 15.13 -17.87 3.84
C GLY A 4 13.74 -18.50 3.72
N GLU A 5 12.67 -17.70 3.86
CA GLU A 5 11.29 -18.18 3.74
C GLU A 5 10.76 -18.13 2.29
N ILE A 6 11.18 -17.14 1.52
CA ILE A 6 10.67 -16.93 0.15
C ILE A 6 11.61 -17.45 -0.95
N GLY A 7 12.92 -17.57 -0.63
CA GLY A 7 13.96 -17.82 -1.61
C GLY A 7 14.27 -16.58 -2.44
N VAL A 8 15.28 -16.68 -3.29
CA VAL A 8 15.67 -15.62 -4.24
C VAL A 8 15.02 -15.80 -5.62
N ASP A 9 14.58 -17.02 -5.92
CA ASP A 9 13.93 -17.34 -7.19
C ASP A 9 12.45 -16.94 -7.18
N MET A 10 12.13 -15.94 -7.99
CA MET A 10 10.77 -15.42 -8.18
C MET A 10 10.04 -16.08 -9.37
N SER A 11 10.63 -17.09 -10.03
CA SER A 11 10.01 -17.78 -11.17
C SER A 11 8.70 -18.47 -10.81
N ARG A 12 8.57 -18.94 -9.55
CA ARG A 12 7.37 -19.57 -8.99
C ARG A 12 6.12 -18.68 -9.04
N TRP A 13 6.30 -17.36 -9.15
CA TRP A 13 5.19 -16.42 -9.20
C TRP A 13 5.26 -15.59 -10.48
N PRO A 14 4.25 -15.69 -11.36
CA PRO A 14 4.25 -14.97 -12.63
C PRO A 14 4.15 -13.43 -12.44
N SER A 15 3.64 -12.98 -11.31
CA SER A 15 3.46 -11.54 -11.03
C SER A 15 3.58 -11.23 -9.53
N ALA A 16 3.86 -9.96 -9.21
CA ALA A 16 3.83 -9.46 -7.83
C ALA A 16 2.45 -9.68 -7.17
N ARG A 17 1.37 -9.65 -7.95
CA ARG A 17 0.02 -9.95 -7.46
C ARG A 17 -0.12 -11.41 -7.02
N ALA A 18 0.42 -12.34 -7.82
CA ALA A 18 0.42 -13.77 -7.49
C ALA A 18 1.24 -14.03 -6.22
N PHE A 19 2.42 -13.41 -6.10
CA PHE A 19 3.25 -13.47 -4.90
C PHE A 19 2.52 -12.93 -3.66
N CYS A 20 1.91 -11.73 -3.75
CA CYS A 20 1.13 -11.17 -2.64
C CYS A 20 -0.11 -12.00 -2.29
N SER A 21 -0.71 -12.68 -3.26
CA SER A 21 -1.83 -13.59 -3.02
C SER A 21 -1.38 -14.84 -2.26
N TRP A 22 -0.23 -15.41 -2.62
CA TRP A 22 0.39 -16.52 -1.90
C TRP A 22 0.69 -16.14 -0.44
N LEU A 23 1.18 -14.93 -0.19
CA LEU A 23 1.40 -14.38 1.15
C LEU A 23 0.08 -14.10 1.93
N GLY A 24 -1.09 -14.18 1.31
CA GLY A 24 -2.35 -13.81 1.94
C GLY A 24 -2.50 -12.31 2.22
N LEU A 25 -1.80 -11.47 1.46
CA LEU A 25 -1.83 -10.01 1.59
C LEU A 25 -2.77 -9.34 0.57
N CYS A 26 -3.42 -10.12 -0.30
CA CYS A 26 -4.42 -9.63 -1.23
C CYS A 26 -5.84 -9.76 -0.66
N PRO A 27 -6.75 -8.80 -0.94
CA PRO A 27 -8.15 -8.94 -0.57
C PRO A 27 -8.79 -10.11 -1.32
N GLY A 28 -9.45 -11.01 -0.57
CA GLY A 28 -10.28 -12.08 -1.10
C GLY A 28 -11.69 -11.59 -1.31
N THR A 29 -11.92 -10.76 -2.34
CA THR A 29 -13.24 -10.20 -2.62
C THR A 29 -14.21 -11.30 -3.02
N LYS A 30 -15.29 -11.46 -2.25
CA LYS A 30 -16.43 -12.32 -2.61
C LYS A 30 -17.59 -11.45 -3.05
N ILE A 31 -18.14 -11.76 -4.21
CA ILE A 31 -19.28 -11.04 -4.81
C ILE A 31 -20.41 -12.05 -5.01
N SER A 32 -21.63 -11.66 -4.66
CA SER A 32 -22.84 -12.41 -4.96
C SER A 32 -23.95 -11.43 -5.35
N GLY A 33 -24.68 -11.73 -6.43
CA GLY A 33 -25.74 -10.85 -6.93
C GLY A 33 -25.31 -9.40 -7.20
N GLY A 34 -24.07 -9.20 -7.69
CA GLY A 34 -23.50 -7.86 -7.92
C GLY A 34 -23.06 -7.11 -6.65
N LYS A 35 -23.33 -7.66 -5.45
CA LYS A 35 -22.94 -7.04 -4.17
C LYS A 35 -21.65 -7.66 -3.62
N VAL A 36 -20.75 -6.81 -3.11
CA VAL A 36 -19.52 -7.26 -2.45
C VAL A 36 -19.87 -7.72 -1.03
N LEU A 37 -19.76 -9.03 -0.78
CA LEU A 37 -20.04 -9.64 0.53
C LEU A 37 -18.87 -9.43 1.51
N THR A 38 -17.64 -9.58 1.04
CA THR A 38 -16.46 -9.40 1.88
C THR A 38 -15.24 -8.98 1.05
N ARG A 39 -14.35 -8.21 1.70
CA ARG A 39 -13.02 -7.85 1.16
C ARG A 39 -11.91 -8.29 2.11
N LYS A 40 -12.18 -9.22 3.03
CA LYS A 40 -11.18 -9.73 3.95
C LYS A 40 -10.08 -10.46 3.19
N THR A 41 -8.86 -10.33 3.67
CA THR A 41 -7.73 -11.14 3.17
C THR A 41 -7.93 -12.61 3.59
N ARG A 42 -7.41 -13.51 2.78
CA ARG A 42 -7.42 -14.94 3.09
C ARG A 42 -6.58 -15.19 4.36
N LYS A 43 -7.06 -16.03 5.26
CA LYS A 43 -6.27 -16.49 6.40
C LYS A 43 -5.21 -17.47 5.89
N VAL A 44 -3.96 -17.15 6.08
CA VAL A 44 -2.81 -17.99 5.67
C VAL A 44 -1.81 -18.01 6.82
N THR A 45 -1.35 -19.18 7.19
CA THR A 45 -0.22 -19.34 8.10
C THR A 45 1.07 -19.26 7.27
N ASN A 46 1.65 -18.07 7.17
CA ASN A 46 2.85 -17.82 6.39
C ASN A 46 3.79 -16.90 7.17
N ARG A 47 4.98 -17.42 7.49
CA ARG A 47 6.00 -16.71 8.29
C ARG A 47 6.50 -15.47 7.58
N ALA A 48 6.70 -15.53 6.24
CA ALA A 48 7.10 -14.36 5.46
C ALA A 48 6.05 -13.23 5.53
N ALA A 49 4.76 -13.56 5.49
CA ALA A 49 3.69 -12.58 5.65
C ALA A 49 3.69 -11.94 7.04
N THR A 50 4.01 -12.72 8.08
CA THR A 50 4.15 -12.21 9.46
C THR A 50 5.32 -11.24 9.56
N ILE A 51 6.49 -11.60 9.00
CA ILE A 51 7.68 -10.73 8.95
C ILE A 51 7.34 -9.42 8.24
N LEU A 52 6.66 -9.47 7.09
CA LEU A 52 6.27 -8.28 6.34
C LEU A 52 5.27 -7.39 7.08
N ARG A 53 4.35 -7.98 7.87
CA ARG A 53 3.44 -7.19 8.73
C ARG A 53 4.19 -6.51 9.87
N MET A 54 5.16 -7.18 10.48
CA MET A 54 6.03 -6.58 11.50
C MET A 54 6.87 -5.44 10.90
N ALA A 55 7.46 -5.65 9.74
CA ALA A 55 8.19 -4.61 9.01
C ALA A 55 7.29 -3.42 8.66
N ALA A 56 6.03 -3.65 8.28
CA ALA A 56 5.07 -2.58 7.99
C ALA A 56 4.76 -1.71 9.23
N VAL A 57 4.70 -2.32 10.42
CA VAL A 57 4.54 -1.56 11.67
C VAL A 57 5.80 -0.76 12.00
N ALA A 58 6.97 -1.38 11.86
CA ALA A 58 8.25 -0.72 12.13
C ALA A 58 8.48 0.48 11.20
N VAL A 59 8.27 0.31 9.88
CA VAL A 59 8.44 1.40 8.91
C VAL A 59 7.46 2.55 9.12
N GLY A 60 6.33 2.31 9.75
CA GLY A 60 5.37 3.36 10.11
C GLY A 60 5.92 4.43 11.07
N ARG A 61 7.03 4.12 11.75
CA ARG A 61 7.74 5.04 12.66
C ARG A 61 8.88 5.81 11.98
N THR A 62 9.15 5.53 10.72
CA THR A 62 10.24 6.15 9.96
C THR A 62 9.72 7.28 9.09
N ASP A 63 10.61 8.25 8.74
CA ASP A 63 10.29 9.36 7.85
C ASP A 63 10.55 9.04 6.37
N THR A 64 10.39 7.78 6.02
CA THR A 64 10.43 7.30 4.64
C THR A 64 9.06 7.46 3.97
N TRP A 65 9.04 7.48 2.62
CA TRP A 65 7.78 7.51 1.88
C TRP A 65 6.85 6.34 2.20
N VAL A 66 7.39 5.16 2.54
CA VAL A 66 6.60 4.00 2.98
C VAL A 66 6.01 4.25 4.36
N GLY A 67 6.75 4.91 5.26
CA GLY A 67 6.23 5.35 6.56
C GLY A 67 5.10 6.36 6.43
N LEU A 68 5.25 7.34 5.53
CA LEU A 68 4.18 8.29 5.18
C LEU A 68 2.95 7.59 4.61
N PHE A 69 3.15 6.61 3.72
CA PHE A 69 2.06 5.78 3.18
C PHE A 69 1.31 5.05 4.29
N TYR A 70 2.02 4.41 5.22
CA TYR A 70 1.43 3.72 6.37
C TYR A 70 0.61 4.67 7.24
N ARG A 71 1.19 5.80 7.69
CA ARG A 71 0.53 6.78 8.56
C ARG A 71 -0.74 7.33 7.91
N ARG A 72 -0.69 7.65 6.63
CA ARG A 72 -1.86 8.14 5.87
C ARG A 72 -2.97 7.09 5.75
N LEU A 73 -2.63 5.83 5.55
CA LEU A 73 -3.61 4.75 5.53
C LEU A 73 -4.19 4.48 6.92
N LYS A 74 -3.35 4.52 7.96
CA LYS A 74 -3.76 4.31 9.35
C LYS A 74 -4.80 5.35 9.77
N ALA A 75 -4.55 6.63 9.47
CA ALA A 75 -5.48 7.72 9.78
C ALA A 75 -6.84 7.56 9.06
N ARG A 76 -6.84 7.05 7.82
CA ARG A 76 -8.06 6.97 6.99
C ARG A 76 -8.82 5.65 7.14
N LYS A 77 -8.12 4.52 7.36
CA LYS A 77 -8.70 3.17 7.28
C LYS A 77 -8.49 2.32 8.53
N GLY A 78 -7.77 2.85 9.51
CA GLY A 78 -7.41 2.15 10.75
C GLY A 78 -6.17 1.26 10.63
N GLY A 79 -5.63 0.87 11.78
CA GLY A 79 -4.36 0.14 11.92
C GLY A 79 -4.28 -1.17 11.14
N PRO A 80 -5.21 -2.12 11.34
CA PRO A 80 -5.12 -3.43 10.69
C PRO A 80 -5.08 -3.38 9.16
N LYS A 81 -5.86 -2.46 8.56
CA LYS A 81 -5.87 -2.25 7.10
C LYS A 81 -4.58 -1.59 6.62
N ALA A 82 -4.04 -0.64 7.39
CA ALA A 82 -2.77 0.01 7.07
C ALA A 82 -1.61 -0.98 7.11
N VAL A 83 -1.53 -1.84 8.14
CA VAL A 83 -0.51 -2.89 8.25
C VAL A 83 -0.55 -3.81 7.03
N THR A 84 -1.72 -4.34 6.69
CA THR A 84 -1.85 -5.27 5.56
C THR A 84 -1.51 -4.63 4.22
N ALA A 85 -1.96 -3.40 3.97
CA ALA A 85 -1.68 -2.69 2.73
C ALA A 85 -0.19 -2.31 2.60
N THR A 86 0.45 -1.92 3.71
CA THR A 86 1.88 -1.61 3.72
C THR A 86 2.72 -2.87 3.56
N ALA A 87 2.37 -3.97 4.24
CA ALA A 87 3.03 -5.27 4.07
C ALA A 87 2.94 -5.73 2.59
N ARG A 88 1.79 -5.55 1.94
CA ARG A 88 1.64 -5.84 0.51
C ARG A 88 2.53 -4.94 -0.35
N LYS A 89 2.65 -3.65 -0.02
CA LYS A 89 3.52 -2.73 -0.75
C LYS A 89 4.98 -3.15 -0.64
N LEU A 90 5.43 -3.52 0.57
CA LEU A 90 6.77 -4.06 0.80
C LEU A 90 7.00 -5.35 0.02
N ALA A 91 6.02 -6.28 0.02
CA ALA A 91 6.09 -7.51 -0.76
C ALA A 91 6.25 -7.24 -2.27
N CYS A 92 5.50 -6.28 -2.82
CA CYS A 92 5.65 -5.89 -4.23
C CYS A 92 7.05 -5.35 -4.53
N ILE A 93 7.61 -4.50 -3.66
CA ILE A 93 8.95 -3.95 -3.81
C ILE A 93 9.97 -5.09 -3.84
N ILE A 94 9.94 -5.99 -2.85
CA ILE A 94 10.85 -7.12 -2.74
C ILE A 94 10.74 -8.04 -3.96
N TYR A 95 9.51 -8.34 -4.41
CA TYR A 95 9.29 -9.11 -5.62
C TYR A 95 9.98 -8.49 -6.83
N HIS A 96 9.83 -7.19 -7.05
CA HIS A 96 10.44 -6.49 -8.18
C HIS A 96 11.97 -6.49 -8.07
N MET A 97 12.52 -6.22 -6.89
CA MET A 97 13.96 -6.25 -6.66
C MET A 97 14.56 -7.63 -6.99
N LEU A 98 13.93 -8.69 -6.51
CA LEU A 98 14.42 -10.06 -6.72
C LEU A 98 14.20 -10.53 -8.16
N LYS A 99 13.04 -10.25 -8.76
CA LYS A 99 12.68 -10.67 -10.11
C LYS A 99 13.55 -10.03 -11.18
N TYR A 100 13.80 -8.73 -11.04
CA TYR A 100 14.49 -7.93 -12.04
C TYR A 100 15.93 -7.60 -11.65
N GLN A 101 16.37 -8.08 -10.48
CA GLN A 101 17.72 -7.81 -9.92
C GLN A 101 18.05 -6.31 -9.90
N GLN A 102 17.05 -5.48 -9.58
CA GLN A 102 17.17 -4.03 -9.50
C GLN A 102 17.29 -3.58 -8.06
N GLU A 103 18.15 -2.60 -7.82
CA GLU A 103 18.26 -1.98 -6.51
C GLU A 103 16.98 -1.20 -6.16
N PHE A 104 16.71 -1.11 -4.86
CA PHE A 104 15.60 -0.30 -4.37
C PHE A 104 15.95 1.18 -4.48
N VAL A 105 15.26 1.88 -5.37
CA VAL A 105 15.31 3.33 -5.45
C VAL A 105 14.24 3.89 -4.52
N ALA A 106 14.68 4.48 -3.41
CA ALA A 106 13.78 5.13 -2.47
C ALA A 106 13.16 6.37 -3.11
N LEU A 107 11.82 6.45 -3.08
CA LEU A 107 11.12 7.69 -3.42
C LEU A 107 11.41 8.74 -2.35
N ASP A 108 11.69 9.96 -2.79
CA ASP A 108 11.79 11.12 -1.92
C ASP A 108 10.46 11.31 -1.15
N PRO A 109 10.49 11.35 0.18
CA PRO A 109 9.29 11.55 1.00
C PRO A 109 8.52 12.83 0.65
N GLU A 110 9.21 13.92 0.32
CA GLU A 110 8.59 15.18 -0.06
C GLU A 110 7.86 15.07 -1.40
N LYS A 111 8.49 14.45 -2.41
CA LYS A 111 7.84 14.16 -3.70
C LYS A 111 6.61 13.28 -3.52
N TYR A 112 6.70 12.26 -2.66
CA TYR A 112 5.55 11.41 -2.35
C TYR A 112 4.42 12.20 -1.66
N ALA A 113 4.75 13.06 -0.69
CA ALA A 113 3.78 13.91 -0.01
C ALA A 113 3.10 14.90 -0.98
N ALA A 114 3.87 15.52 -1.87
CA ALA A 114 3.35 16.42 -2.92
C ALA A 114 2.40 15.69 -3.89
N GLN A 115 2.77 14.51 -4.37
CA GLN A 115 1.90 13.68 -5.21
C GLN A 115 0.59 13.32 -4.50
N ALA A 116 0.68 12.98 -3.22
CA ALA A 116 -0.48 12.64 -2.40
C ALA A 116 -1.42 13.85 -2.20
N ARG A 117 -0.84 15.05 -1.97
CA ARG A 117 -1.57 16.32 -1.89
C ARG A 117 -2.28 16.62 -3.20
N ASN A 118 -1.57 16.53 -4.32
CA ASN A 118 -2.12 16.80 -5.65
C ASN A 118 -3.26 15.84 -6.02
N HIS A 119 -3.13 14.56 -5.65
CA HIS A 119 -4.22 13.60 -5.84
C HIS A 119 -5.45 13.96 -5.00
N ARG A 120 -5.26 14.40 -3.75
CA ARG A 120 -6.35 14.84 -2.88
C ARG A 120 -7.02 16.11 -3.41
N LEU A 121 -6.24 17.08 -3.90
CA LEU A 121 -6.77 18.30 -4.50
C LEU A 121 -7.62 18.01 -5.74
N ARG A 122 -7.15 17.13 -6.63
CA ARG A 122 -7.94 16.69 -7.80
C ARG A 122 -9.26 16.04 -7.38
N TYR A 123 -9.24 15.18 -6.37
CA TYR A 123 -10.45 14.56 -5.83
C TYR A 123 -11.41 15.61 -5.26
N LEU A 124 -10.93 16.54 -4.43
CA LEU A 124 -11.75 17.60 -3.85
C LEU A 124 -12.35 18.54 -4.92
N ARG A 125 -11.57 18.90 -5.96
CA ARG A 125 -12.07 19.68 -7.10
C ARG A 125 -13.21 18.95 -7.82
N SER A 126 -13.05 17.64 -8.05
CA SER A 126 -14.08 16.82 -8.69
C SER A 126 -15.35 16.73 -7.85
N GLU A 127 -15.23 16.55 -6.53
CA GLU A 127 -16.39 16.51 -5.63
C GLU A 127 -17.08 17.86 -5.52
N ALA A 128 -16.31 18.95 -5.40
CA ALA A 128 -16.86 20.31 -5.38
C ALA A 128 -17.65 20.63 -6.66
N ALA A 129 -17.11 20.28 -7.82
CA ALA A 129 -17.77 20.48 -9.10
C ALA A 129 -19.11 19.70 -9.21
N LYS A 130 -19.20 18.48 -8.67
CA LYS A 130 -20.44 17.70 -8.65
C LYS A 130 -21.55 18.37 -7.82
N LEU A 131 -21.14 19.14 -6.80
CA LEU A 131 -22.06 19.88 -5.93
C LEU A 131 -22.30 21.33 -6.39
N GLY A 132 -21.76 21.73 -7.53
CA GLY A 132 -21.88 23.08 -8.07
C GLY A 132 -20.95 24.12 -7.42
N PHE A 133 -19.91 23.68 -6.67
CA PHE A 133 -18.93 24.58 -6.05
C PHE A 133 -17.59 24.56 -6.79
N GLN A 134 -16.85 25.67 -6.67
CA GLN A 134 -15.46 25.77 -7.12
C GLN A 134 -14.52 25.78 -5.91
N LEU A 135 -13.46 25.01 -5.99
CA LEU A 135 -12.39 25.00 -4.98
C LEU A 135 -11.38 26.08 -5.34
N ILE A 136 -11.31 27.12 -4.53
CA ILE A 136 -10.37 28.24 -4.66
C ILE A 136 -9.31 28.12 -3.58
N GLU A 137 -8.04 28.39 -3.90
CA GLU A 137 -6.98 28.47 -2.90
C GLU A 137 -7.23 29.72 -2.03
N ALA A 138 -7.26 29.53 -0.70
CA ALA A 138 -7.31 30.69 0.19
C ALA A 138 -6.01 31.48 0.04
N GLU A 139 -6.11 32.76 -0.28
CA GLU A 139 -4.97 33.67 -0.21
C GLU A 139 -4.36 33.56 1.19
N GLN A 140 -3.05 33.36 1.25
CA GLN A 140 -2.36 33.39 2.53
C GLN A 140 -2.56 34.82 3.06
N ALA A 141 -3.40 34.93 4.09
CA ALA A 141 -3.50 36.17 4.86
C ALA A 141 -2.10 36.43 5.42
N ALA A 142 -1.51 37.51 4.94
CA ALA A 142 -0.20 37.99 5.35
C ALA A 142 -0.21 38.38 6.84
#